data_835bca944135478576d4f406837f0f9f
#
_entry.id   835bca944135478576d4f406837f0f9f
#
_cell.length_a   1.000
_cell.length_b   1.000
_cell.length_c   1.000
_cell.angle_alpha   90.00
_cell.angle_beta   90.00
_cell.angle_gamma   90.00
#
_symmetry.space_group_name_H-M   'P 1'
#
loop_
_entity.id
_entity.type
_entity.pdbx_description
1 polymer ?
#
loop_
_entity_poly.entity_id
_entity_poly.type
_entity_poly.pdbx_seq_one_letter_code
_entity_poly.pdbx_strand_id
1 'polypeptide(L)'
;MDILPVRGESTWSSGESAMDSDRIKILFIIDYFHRTGGTEKHLAQLIAGLPAELFHCSVVAFDLGKNPLLDGLRVRGVPIISLPVGRVYVPNAAVQARRLSTLIRSDKYDIVQTFHQKADSFGAVIAWLSGVKHLVSSKRDTGQLRRPWHVFLNRRLRSMFERVIVVGDAVAAAVTANDRIDPVRIVKIYNGVDTVRFSPPAAADALEARRSLGFAQQDFVIGMVAGFRPEKCYDVFFDGLSRALGRIPSLKAIAVGAGPLLDHFRGVCTRGPLRNKVTFTGDTVDVGRYLWAMDVGCLVSGNEGFSNAVLEKMAVGLPMIVTAVGGNAEAVVHGVSGFVIPPFDAEAFCEALVAIHADPAKRAAMGHRSRQLVEEKFSLDWMCAQHAQLYLSLCDPARGQ
;
A
#
# COMPACT_ATOMS: atom_id res chain seq x y z
N MET A 1 12.82 17.41 -29.82
CA MET A 1 14.12 17.70 -30.44
C MET A 1 14.92 18.42 -29.38
N ASP A 2 16.16 18.07 -29.30
CA ASP A 2 17.22 18.52 -28.38
C ASP A 2 17.33 17.75 -27.05
N ILE A 3 18.17 16.73 -27.19
CA ILE A 3 18.74 15.91 -26.12
C ILE A 3 19.89 16.72 -25.51
N LEU A 4 19.81 17.03 -24.21
CA LEU A 4 20.94 17.58 -23.47
C LEU A 4 21.76 16.45 -22.81
N PRO A 5 23.11 16.59 -22.76
CA PRO A 5 24.03 15.49 -22.44
C PRO A 5 24.11 15.18 -20.96
N VAL A 6 24.30 13.90 -20.68
CA VAL A 6 24.68 13.34 -19.36
C VAL A 6 26.01 13.96 -18.94
N ARG A 7 26.05 14.75 -17.88
CA ARG A 7 27.27 15.17 -17.22
C ARG A 7 27.69 14.14 -16.17
N GLY A 8 28.99 13.87 -16.20
CA GLY A 8 29.70 12.89 -15.43
C GLY A 8 29.73 13.13 -13.92
N GLU A 9 30.32 12.17 -13.26
CA GLU A 9 30.62 12.07 -11.84
C GLU A 9 31.00 13.41 -11.21
N SER A 10 30.13 13.96 -10.34
CA SER A 10 30.47 15.10 -9.51
C SER A 10 30.91 14.61 -8.14
N THR A 11 32.19 14.80 -7.87
CA THR A 11 32.80 14.81 -6.54
C THR A 11 32.00 15.74 -5.62
N TRP A 12 31.47 15.21 -4.55
CA TRP A 12 30.75 15.97 -3.53
C TRP A 12 31.73 16.90 -2.80
N SER A 13 31.68 18.20 -3.10
CA SER A 13 32.29 19.23 -2.28
C SER A 13 31.32 19.60 -1.17
N SER A 14 31.80 19.55 0.06
CA SER A 14 31.19 19.99 1.30
C SER A 14 30.78 21.48 1.22
N GLY A 15 29.51 21.71 0.89
CA GLY A 15 28.82 22.98 1.00
C GLY A 15 27.52 22.78 1.77
N GLU A 16 27.58 22.33 3.03
CA GLU A 16 26.42 22.29 3.91
C GLU A 16 26.01 23.73 4.25
N SER A 17 24.87 24.16 3.73
CA SER A 17 24.26 25.42 4.16
C SER A 17 23.79 25.26 5.62
N ALA A 18 23.86 26.36 6.41
CA ALA A 18 23.47 26.40 7.83
C ALA A 18 22.00 25.96 8.11
N MET A 19 21.18 25.71 7.10
CA MET A 19 19.80 25.22 7.21
C MET A 19 19.68 23.68 7.35
N ASP A 20 20.76 22.92 7.17
CA ASP A 20 20.70 21.43 7.21
C ASP A 20 20.90 20.85 8.62
N SER A 21 21.35 21.67 9.58
CA SER A 21 21.64 21.24 10.96
C SER A 21 20.38 21.00 11.81
N ASP A 22 19.24 21.58 11.45
CA ASP A 22 18.02 21.56 12.27
C ASP A 22 16.96 20.56 11.82
N ARG A 23 17.16 19.87 10.67
CA ARG A 23 16.23 18.89 10.17
C ARG A 23 16.49 17.52 10.79
N ILE A 24 15.41 16.81 11.12
CA ILE A 24 15.47 15.42 11.55
C ILE A 24 15.89 14.54 10.38
N LYS A 25 16.98 13.82 10.52
CA LYS A 25 17.53 12.92 9.47
C LYS A 25 16.96 11.52 9.62
N ILE A 26 16.22 11.08 8.59
CA ILE A 26 15.55 9.78 8.58
C ILE A 26 16.14 8.89 7.49
N LEU A 27 16.61 7.70 7.85
CA LEU A 27 17.00 6.65 6.93
C LEU A 27 15.91 5.59 6.83
N PHE A 28 15.32 5.43 5.65
CA PHE A 28 14.40 4.35 5.35
C PHE A 28 15.16 3.16 4.76
N ILE A 29 15.03 1.98 5.35
CA ILE A 29 15.65 0.74 4.86
C ILE A 29 14.55 -0.21 4.40
N ILE A 30 14.63 -0.64 3.13
CA ILE A 30 13.64 -1.53 2.52
C ILE A 30 14.33 -2.73 1.84
N ASP A 31 13.69 -3.91 1.86
CA ASP A 31 14.26 -5.11 1.27
C ASP A 31 14.43 -5.00 -0.24
N TYR A 32 13.43 -4.47 -0.93
CA TYR A 32 13.43 -4.34 -2.39
C TYR A 32 12.64 -3.10 -2.84
N PHE A 33 13.10 -2.51 -3.95
CA PHE A 33 12.44 -1.38 -4.62
C PHE A 33 12.48 -1.53 -6.15
N HIS A 34 12.42 -2.77 -6.64
CA HIS A 34 12.46 -3.09 -8.07
C HIS A 34 11.08 -3.27 -8.71
N ARG A 35 10.00 -3.23 -7.91
CA ARG A 35 8.60 -3.36 -8.37
C ARG A 35 7.73 -2.34 -7.67
N THR A 36 6.56 -2.05 -8.24
CA THR A 36 5.58 -1.13 -7.66
C THR A 36 4.57 -1.93 -6.83
N GLY A 37 4.92 -2.22 -5.58
CA GLY A 37 4.02 -2.82 -4.60
C GLY A 37 3.39 -1.79 -3.67
N GLY A 38 2.52 -2.25 -2.76
CA GLY A 38 1.85 -1.38 -1.80
C GLY A 38 2.82 -0.70 -0.83
N THR A 39 3.89 -1.39 -0.42
CA THR A 39 4.89 -0.84 0.52
C THR A 39 5.78 0.19 -0.16
N GLU A 40 6.26 -0.08 -1.38
CA GLU A 40 7.09 0.83 -2.16
C GLU A 40 6.33 2.12 -2.50
N LYS A 41 5.05 1.98 -2.91
CA LYS A 41 4.16 3.13 -3.16
C LYS A 41 3.96 3.95 -1.89
N HIS A 42 3.68 3.30 -0.77
CA HIS A 42 3.53 3.98 0.52
C HIS A 42 4.80 4.73 0.92
N LEU A 43 5.99 4.10 0.84
CA LEU A 43 7.25 4.74 1.20
C LEU A 43 7.53 5.97 0.32
N ALA A 44 7.33 5.85 -1.00
CA ALA A 44 7.52 6.96 -1.91
C ALA A 44 6.54 8.12 -1.61
N GLN A 45 5.27 7.80 -1.34
CA GLN A 45 4.26 8.80 -0.97
C GLN A 45 4.54 9.45 0.39
N LEU A 46 4.97 8.67 1.38
CA LEU A 46 5.36 9.18 2.69
C LEU A 46 6.51 10.19 2.56
N ILE A 47 7.60 9.81 1.89
CA ILE A 47 8.76 10.71 1.71
C ILE A 47 8.34 11.97 0.94
N ALA A 48 7.48 11.83 -0.08
CA ALA A 48 7.02 12.97 -0.86
C ALA A 48 6.10 13.92 -0.08
N GLY A 49 5.38 13.43 0.90
CA GLY A 49 4.42 14.21 1.71
C GLY A 49 4.97 14.71 3.05
N LEU A 50 6.16 14.25 3.49
CA LEU A 50 6.80 14.81 4.68
C LEU A 50 7.33 16.24 4.38
N PRO A 51 7.13 17.20 5.31
CA PRO A 51 7.67 18.57 5.17
C PRO A 51 9.20 18.55 5.04
N ALA A 52 9.72 19.01 3.89
CA ALA A 52 11.16 19.00 3.60
C ALA A 52 11.97 19.97 4.48
N GLU A 53 11.31 20.95 5.05
CA GLU A 53 11.89 21.90 6.02
C GLU A 53 12.14 21.26 7.39
N LEU A 54 11.42 20.19 7.74
CA LEU A 54 11.55 19.49 9.02
C LEU A 54 12.35 18.20 8.92
N PHE A 55 12.29 17.54 7.76
CA PHE A 55 12.83 16.19 7.58
C PHE A 55 13.79 16.10 6.40
N HIS A 56 14.93 15.44 6.62
CA HIS A 56 15.85 15.01 5.57
C HIS A 56 15.77 13.51 5.44
N CYS A 57 15.17 13.04 4.33
CA CYS A 57 14.90 11.62 4.08
C CYS A 57 15.93 11.01 3.14
N SER A 58 16.40 9.79 3.46
CA SER A 58 17.24 8.97 2.58
C SER A 58 16.69 7.55 2.51
N VAL A 59 16.95 6.84 1.42
CA VAL A 59 16.48 5.46 1.22
C VAL A 59 17.64 4.53 0.95
N VAL A 60 17.72 3.43 1.68
CA VAL A 60 18.57 2.26 1.39
C VAL A 60 17.68 1.11 0.93
N ALA A 61 17.96 0.54 -0.23
CA ALA A 61 17.30 -0.68 -0.71
C ALA A 61 18.33 -1.82 -0.89
N PHE A 62 17.97 -3.01 -0.40
CA PHE A 62 18.80 -4.20 -0.54
C PHE A 62 18.68 -4.86 -1.91
N ASP A 63 17.61 -4.59 -2.63
CA ASP A 63 17.40 -4.97 -4.02
C ASP A 63 16.78 -3.79 -4.76
N LEU A 64 17.60 -3.00 -5.42
CA LEU A 64 17.21 -1.81 -6.15
C LEU A 64 17.13 -2.13 -7.65
N GLY A 65 15.97 -1.85 -8.25
CA GLY A 65 15.75 -2.00 -9.69
C GLY A 65 15.20 -0.73 -10.33
N LYS A 66 14.80 -0.84 -11.60
CA LYS A 66 14.10 0.24 -12.29
C LYS A 66 12.68 0.35 -11.75
N ASN A 67 12.31 1.52 -11.25
CA ASN A 67 10.97 1.78 -10.73
C ASN A 67 10.65 3.28 -10.87
N PRO A 68 9.55 3.67 -11.53
CA PRO A 68 9.17 5.07 -11.71
C PRO A 68 9.02 5.87 -10.40
N LEU A 69 8.68 5.19 -9.29
CA LEU A 69 8.60 5.83 -7.98
C LEU A 69 9.97 6.37 -7.51
N LEU A 70 11.05 5.66 -7.85
CA LEU A 70 12.41 6.09 -7.53
C LEU A 70 12.81 7.35 -8.31
N ASP A 71 12.37 7.45 -9.56
CA ASP A 71 12.68 8.61 -10.39
C ASP A 71 11.99 9.86 -9.82
N GLY A 72 10.76 9.73 -9.33
CA GLY A 72 10.06 10.80 -8.61
C GLY A 72 10.78 11.24 -7.33
N LEU A 73 11.36 10.31 -6.57
CA LEU A 73 12.14 10.64 -5.39
C LEU A 73 13.49 11.29 -5.74
N ARG A 74 14.18 10.82 -6.79
CA ARG A 74 15.43 11.43 -7.27
C ARG A 74 15.25 12.87 -7.72
N VAL A 75 14.18 13.17 -8.45
CA VAL A 75 13.83 14.54 -8.87
C VAL A 75 13.66 15.48 -7.65
N ARG A 76 13.21 14.94 -6.52
CA ARG A 76 13.09 15.68 -5.25
C ARG A 76 14.40 15.75 -4.45
N GLY A 77 15.51 15.25 -4.99
CA GLY A 77 16.80 15.25 -4.32
C GLY A 77 16.96 14.23 -3.18
N VAL A 78 16.06 13.23 -3.08
CA VAL A 78 16.15 12.19 -2.04
C VAL A 78 17.30 11.23 -2.37
N PRO A 79 18.32 11.06 -1.49
CA PRO A 79 19.40 10.11 -1.67
C PRO A 79 18.87 8.66 -1.68
N ILE A 80 19.17 7.91 -2.75
CA ILE A 80 18.77 6.52 -2.90
C ILE A 80 20.03 5.67 -3.05
N ILE A 81 20.28 4.82 -2.07
CA ILE A 81 21.50 4.04 -1.92
C ILE A 81 21.17 2.56 -2.13
N SER A 82 21.88 1.93 -3.08
CA SER A 82 21.81 0.50 -3.30
C SER A 82 22.83 -0.22 -2.42
N LEU A 83 22.36 -1.08 -1.55
CA LEU A 83 23.19 -1.99 -0.75
C LEU A 83 22.73 -3.43 -1.02
N PRO A 84 23.25 -4.11 -2.05
CA PRO A 84 22.77 -5.41 -2.49
C PRO A 84 23.04 -6.50 -1.45
N VAL A 85 22.04 -6.81 -0.62
CA VAL A 85 22.06 -7.87 0.38
C VAL A 85 21.21 -9.04 -0.12
N GLY A 86 21.88 -10.06 -0.66
CA GLY A 86 21.21 -11.30 -1.06
C GLY A 86 20.83 -12.15 0.17
N ARG A 87 21.67 -13.13 0.49
CA ARG A 87 21.55 -13.92 1.72
C ARG A 87 22.41 -13.30 2.83
N VAL A 88 21.86 -13.16 4.04
CA VAL A 88 22.54 -12.46 5.16
C VAL A 88 23.72 -13.23 5.76
N TYR A 89 23.91 -14.48 5.39
CA TYR A 89 24.98 -15.37 5.89
C TYR A 89 26.12 -15.60 4.86
N VAL A 90 26.24 -14.75 3.85
CA VAL A 90 27.33 -14.81 2.89
C VAL A 90 28.34 -13.67 3.13
N PRO A 91 29.63 -13.81 2.73
CA PRO A 91 30.66 -12.79 2.98
C PRO A 91 30.28 -11.38 2.50
N ASN A 92 29.54 -11.28 1.39
CA ASN A 92 29.07 -10.00 0.88
C ASN A 92 28.18 -9.25 1.90
N ALA A 93 27.42 -9.97 2.75
CA ALA A 93 26.60 -9.33 3.78
C ALA A 93 27.45 -8.56 4.79
N ALA A 94 28.65 -9.05 5.15
CA ALA A 94 29.56 -8.35 6.06
C ALA A 94 30.08 -7.03 5.43
N VAL A 95 30.37 -7.05 4.13
CA VAL A 95 30.78 -5.83 3.39
C VAL A 95 29.63 -4.81 3.39
N GLN A 96 28.41 -5.26 3.09
CA GLN A 96 27.24 -4.37 3.08
C GLN A 96 26.90 -3.87 4.50
N ALA A 97 27.07 -4.70 5.53
CA ALA A 97 26.91 -4.30 6.92
C ALA A 97 27.87 -3.16 7.29
N ARG A 98 29.15 -3.29 6.90
CA ARG A 98 30.15 -2.24 7.12
C ARG A 98 29.80 -0.95 6.38
N ARG A 99 29.35 -1.04 5.12
CA ARG A 99 28.92 0.12 4.32
C ARG A 99 27.71 0.83 4.96
N LEU A 100 26.71 0.06 5.38
CA LEU A 100 25.54 0.59 6.06
C LEU A 100 25.92 1.26 7.39
N SER A 101 26.77 0.62 8.18
CA SER A 101 27.27 1.19 9.44
C SER A 101 28.05 2.49 9.23
N THR A 102 28.93 2.53 8.20
CA THR A 102 29.66 3.75 7.84
C THR A 102 28.70 4.87 7.45
N LEU A 103 27.74 4.59 6.55
CA LEU A 103 26.71 5.53 6.12
C LEU A 103 25.95 6.12 7.33
N ILE A 104 25.47 5.25 8.22
CA ILE A 104 24.69 5.68 9.39
C ILE A 104 25.51 6.59 10.30
N ARG A 105 26.78 6.25 10.52
CA ARG A 105 27.67 7.05 11.41
C ARG A 105 28.12 8.35 10.77
N SER A 106 28.42 8.36 9.46
CA SER A 106 28.86 9.58 8.77
C SER A 106 27.76 10.63 8.70
N ASP A 107 26.54 10.20 8.34
CA ASP A 107 25.42 11.12 8.08
C ASP A 107 24.61 11.44 9.35
N LYS A 108 24.87 10.70 10.45
CA LYS A 108 24.26 10.92 11.79
C LYS A 108 22.75 10.93 11.74
N TYR A 109 22.13 9.87 11.17
CA TYR A 109 20.68 9.73 11.16
C TYR A 109 20.10 9.67 12.58
N ASP A 110 19.05 10.44 12.81
CA ASP A 110 18.31 10.46 14.09
C ASP A 110 17.39 9.23 14.17
N ILE A 111 16.69 8.93 13.08
CA ILE A 111 15.74 7.83 12.99
C ILE A 111 16.16 6.86 11.87
N VAL A 112 16.09 5.56 12.15
CA VAL A 112 16.10 4.53 11.12
C VAL A 112 14.77 3.81 11.14
N GLN A 113 14.06 3.82 10.00
CA GLN A 113 12.82 3.06 9.83
C GLN A 113 12.99 1.95 8.81
N THR A 114 12.56 0.75 9.21
CA THR A 114 12.71 -0.47 8.40
C THR A 114 11.38 -0.95 7.83
N PHE A 115 11.45 -1.53 6.63
CA PHE A 115 10.32 -2.14 5.92
C PHE A 115 10.70 -3.54 5.45
N HIS A 116 9.84 -4.52 5.70
CA HIS A 116 10.03 -5.93 5.40
C HIS A 116 11.04 -6.66 6.31
N GLN A 117 11.07 -7.99 6.15
CA GLN A 117 11.72 -8.90 7.08
C GLN A 117 13.25 -8.77 7.13
N LYS A 118 13.90 -8.56 5.98
CA LYS A 118 15.36 -8.47 5.92
C LYS A 118 15.85 -7.12 6.46
N ALA A 119 15.14 -6.03 6.16
CA ALA A 119 15.41 -4.73 6.75
C ALA A 119 15.28 -4.77 8.28
N ASP A 120 14.24 -5.44 8.81
CA ASP A 120 14.03 -5.61 10.25
C ASP A 120 15.11 -6.47 10.93
N SER A 121 15.62 -7.51 10.24
CA SER A 121 16.56 -8.44 10.86
C SER A 121 18.02 -8.07 10.63
N PHE A 122 18.38 -7.54 9.46
CA PHE A 122 19.73 -7.16 9.11
C PHE A 122 19.94 -5.65 9.25
N GLY A 123 19.09 -4.84 8.59
CA GLY A 123 19.20 -3.38 8.62
C GLY A 123 19.09 -2.80 10.01
N ALA A 124 18.07 -3.23 10.77
CA ALA A 124 17.85 -2.78 12.13
C ALA A 124 18.99 -3.15 13.10
N VAL A 125 19.54 -4.38 12.99
CA VAL A 125 20.68 -4.80 13.82
C VAL A 125 21.90 -3.91 13.56
N ILE A 126 22.20 -3.63 12.29
CA ILE A 126 23.32 -2.76 11.94
C ILE A 126 23.08 -1.32 12.42
N ALA A 127 21.86 -0.82 12.27
CA ALA A 127 21.49 0.52 12.75
C ALA A 127 21.67 0.64 14.27
N TRP A 128 21.20 -0.35 15.02
CA TRP A 128 21.35 -0.41 16.48
C TRP A 128 22.84 -0.45 16.90
N LEU A 129 23.64 -1.33 16.27
CA LEU A 129 25.09 -1.42 16.53
C LEU A 129 25.84 -0.14 16.10
N SER A 130 25.28 0.65 15.21
CA SER A 130 25.83 1.92 14.76
C SER A 130 25.47 3.10 15.67
N GLY A 131 24.65 2.87 16.69
CA GLY A 131 24.28 3.89 17.70
C GLY A 131 23.16 4.82 17.27
N VAL A 132 22.25 4.37 16.38
CA VAL A 132 21.08 5.14 16.01
C VAL A 132 20.20 5.38 17.25
N LYS A 133 19.71 6.60 17.41
CA LYS A 133 18.92 6.99 18.58
C LYS A 133 17.53 6.32 18.57
N HIS A 134 16.84 6.39 17.42
CA HIS A 134 15.45 5.94 17.31
C HIS A 134 15.32 4.89 16.19
N LEU A 135 14.95 3.67 16.55
CA LEU A 135 14.73 2.58 15.62
C LEU A 135 13.25 2.25 15.54
N VAL A 136 12.68 2.37 14.34
CA VAL A 136 11.27 2.16 14.05
C VAL A 136 11.10 1.03 13.04
N SER A 137 10.15 0.11 13.25
CA SER A 137 9.76 -0.90 12.26
C SER A 137 8.38 -0.60 11.70
N SER A 138 8.17 -0.80 10.39
CA SER A 138 6.86 -0.68 9.76
C SER A 138 6.34 -2.05 9.33
N LYS A 139 5.28 -2.52 9.97
CA LYS A 139 4.62 -3.81 9.71
C LYS A 139 3.35 -3.57 8.88
N ARG A 140 3.32 -4.17 7.68
CA ARG A 140 2.30 -3.86 6.67
C ARG A 140 1.45 -5.05 6.26
N ASP A 141 1.71 -6.21 6.84
CA ASP A 141 0.96 -7.46 6.67
C ASP A 141 0.81 -8.21 7.99
N THR A 142 -0.12 -9.16 8.03
CA THR A 142 -0.38 -10.00 9.20
C THR A 142 0.69 -11.08 9.42
N GLY A 143 1.66 -11.20 8.52
CA GLY A 143 2.75 -12.14 8.64
C GLY A 143 2.39 -13.62 8.42
N GLN A 144 1.24 -13.94 7.82
CA GLN A 144 0.79 -15.33 7.61
C GLN A 144 1.76 -16.14 6.73
N LEU A 145 2.50 -15.50 5.84
CA LEU A 145 3.49 -16.17 4.98
C LEU A 145 4.89 -16.26 5.61
N ARG A 146 5.05 -15.83 6.85
CA ARG A 146 6.35 -15.86 7.53
C ARG A 146 6.71 -17.29 7.95
N ARG A 147 7.98 -17.65 7.77
CA ARG A 147 8.51 -18.92 8.26
C ARG A 147 8.70 -18.86 9.80
N PRO A 148 8.62 -19.98 10.53
CA PRO A 148 8.76 -19.99 11.99
C PRO A 148 10.06 -19.33 12.50
N TRP A 149 11.17 -19.47 11.78
CA TRP A 149 12.43 -18.85 12.17
C TRP A 149 12.41 -17.31 12.06
N HIS A 150 11.62 -16.73 11.15
CA HIS A 150 11.41 -15.27 11.10
C HIS A 150 10.70 -14.78 12.36
N VAL A 151 9.68 -15.51 12.82
CA VAL A 151 8.96 -15.19 14.04
C VAL A 151 9.91 -15.30 15.26
N PHE A 152 10.72 -16.34 15.33
CA PHE A 152 11.72 -16.49 16.38
C PHE A 152 12.70 -15.31 16.40
N LEU A 153 13.23 -14.92 15.25
CA LEU A 153 14.16 -13.81 15.13
C LEU A 153 13.51 -12.48 15.54
N ASN A 154 12.30 -12.20 15.05
CA ASN A 154 11.56 -10.99 15.41
C ASN A 154 11.35 -10.89 16.93
N ARG A 155 11.00 -12.02 17.60
CA ARG A 155 10.88 -12.06 19.06
C ARG A 155 12.18 -11.73 19.79
N ARG A 156 13.33 -12.09 19.24
CA ARG A 156 14.64 -11.77 19.82
C ARG A 156 15.01 -10.29 19.62
N LEU A 157 14.64 -9.72 18.48
CA LEU A 157 14.99 -8.36 18.10
C LEU A 157 13.96 -7.31 18.55
N ARG A 158 12.81 -7.73 19.10
CA ARG A 158 11.68 -6.83 19.41
C ARG A 158 12.03 -5.64 20.31
N SER A 159 12.94 -5.85 21.25
CA SER A 159 13.35 -4.81 22.22
C SER A 159 14.19 -3.69 21.59
N MET A 160 14.75 -3.92 20.40
CA MET A 160 15.54 -2.93 19.67
C MET A 160 14.68 -1.82 19.09
N PHE A 161 13.42 -2.13 18.74
CA PHE A 161 12.51 -1.14 18.17
C PHE A 161 11.86 -0.32 19.26
N GLU A 162 12.02 0.99 19.19
CA GLU A 162 11.35 1.94 20.08
C GLU A 162 9.86 2.03 19.76
N ARG A 163 9.53 2.05 18.46
CA ARG A 163 8.15 2.02 17.96
C ARG A 163 8.01 1.03 16.82
N VAL A 164 6.81 0.45 16.73
CA VAL A 164 6.42 -0.44 15.64
C VAL A 164 5.14 0.12 15.01
N ILE A 165 5.27 0.67 13.81
CA ILE A 165 4.13 1.19 13.06
C ILE A 165 3.38 0.01 12.44
N VAL A 166 2.07 -0.03 12.63
CA VAL A 166 1.16 -1.00 12.04
C VAL A 166 0.07 -0.30 11.23
N VAL A 167 -0.40 -0.94 10.18
CA VAL A 167 -1.37 -0.33 9.24
C VAL A 167 -2.83 -0.61 9.58
N GLY A 168 -3.11 -1.32 10.68
CA GLY A 168 -4.47 -1.66 11.12
C GLY A 168 -4.45 -2.58 12.34
N ASP A 169 -5.62 -2.77 12.94
CA ASP A 169 -5.79 -3.56 14.18
C ASP A 169 -5.46 -5.03 13.97
N ALA A 170 -5.78 -5.59 12.81
CA ALA A 170 -5.42 -6.97 12.48
C ALA A 170 -3.90 -7.18 12.46
N VAL A 171 -3.13 -6.20 11.96
CA VAL A 171 -1.66 -6.24 11.97
C VAL A 171 -1.14 -6.02 13.38
N ALA A 172 -1.74 -5.11 14.17
CA ALA A 172 -1.40 -4.91 15.59
C ALA A 172 -1.57 -6.20 16.40
N ALA A 173 -2.71 -6.87 16.24
CA ALA A 173 -2.98 -8.16 16.89
C ALA A 173 -1.96 -9.23 16.48
N ALA A 174 -1.64 -9.30 15.17
CA ALA A 174 -0.69 -10.29 14.66
C ALA A 174 0.73 -10.07 15.20
N VAL A 175 1.25 -8.84 15.26
CA VAL A 175 2.59 -8.56 15.79
C VAL A 175 2.67 -8.74 17.31
N THR A 176 1.58 -8.44 18.03
CA THR A 176 1.48 -8.70 19.47
C THR A 176 1.52 -10.20 19.75
N ALA A 177 0.73 -11.00 19.06
CA ALA A 177 0.65 -12.44 19.26
C ALA A 177 1.90 -13.19 18.77
N ASN A 178 2.34 -12.89 17.55
CA ASN A 178 3.41 -13.64 16.88
C ASN A 178 4.81 -13.12 17.27
N ASP A 179 5.05 -11.83 17.19
CA ASP A 179 6.36 -11.24 17.43
C ASP A 179 6.56 -10.82 18.91
N ARG A 180 5.48 -10.90 19.73
CA ARG A 180 5.47 -10.48 21.14
C ARG A 180 5.91 -9.03 21.34
N ILE A 181 5.50 -8.16 20.43
CA ILE A 181 5.70 -6.70 20.56
C ILE A 181 4.80 -6.21 21.71
N ASP A 182 5.38 -5.40 22.58
CA ASP A 182 4.63 -4.73 23.63
C ASP A 182 3.64 -3.73 23.02
N PRO A 183 2.34 -3.80 23.34
CA PRO A 183 1.33 -2.87 22.82
C PRO A 183 1.68 -1.39 22.99
N VAL A 184 2.40 -1.00 24.05
CA VAL A 184 2.83 0.39 24.29
C VAL A 184 3.79 0.91 23.20
N ARG A 185 4.48 0.02 22.49
CA ARG A 185 5.38 0.35 21.38
C ARG A 185 4.68 0.38 20.03
N ILE A 186 3.44 -0.10 19.94
CA ILE A 186 2.68 -0.15 18.72
C ILE A 186 2.03 1.19 18.44
N VAL A 187 2.26 1.73 17.25
CA VAL A 187 1.62 2.95 16.74
C VAL A 187 0.83 2.58 15.49
N LYS A 188 -0.49 2.77 15.53
CA LYS A 188 -1.33 2.50 14.36
C LYS A 188 -1.39 3.74 13.49
N ILE A 189 -0.89 3.62 12.26
CA ILE A 189 -1.01 4.63 11.21
C ILE A 189 -1.52 3.95 9.96
N TYR A 190 -2.73 4.32 9.54
CA TYR A 190 -3.35 3.77 8.34
C TYR A 190 -2.60 4.18 7.07
N ASN A 191 -2.80 3.42 5.99
CA ASN A 191 -2.36 3.84 4.67
C ASN A 191 -3.13 5.08 4.24
N GLY A 192 -2.47 5.94 3.46
CA GLY A 192 -3.08 7.10 2.83
C GLY A 192 -3.30 6.89 1.34
N VAL A 193 -4.32 7.54 0.80
CA VAL A 193 -4.57 7.66 -0.63
C VAL A 193 -4.57 9.12 -1.05
N ASP A 194 -4.03 9.40 -2.23
CA ASP A 194 -4.05 10.72 -2.86
C ASP A 194 -5.47 11.04 -3.33
N THR A 195 -6.17 11.88 -2.57
CA THR A 195 -7.57 12.25 -2.79
C THR A 195 -7.77 13.24 -3.94
N VAL A 196 -6.71 13.86 -4.43
CA VAL A 196 -6.72 14.71 -5.63
C VAL A 196 -6.65 13.83 -6.88
N ARG A 197 -5.67 12.92 -6.92
CA ARG A 197 -5.53 11.95 -8.01
C ARG A 197 -6.73 11.01 -8.12
N PHE A 198 -7.22 10.51 -6.98
CA PHE A 198 -8.39 9.65 -6.90
C PHE A 198 -9.58 10.47 -6.40
N SER A 199 -10.16 11.25 -7.32
CA SER A 199 -11.37 12.02 -7.09
C SER A 199 -12.56 11.44 -7.85
N PRO A 200 -13.80 11.68 -7.39
CA PRO A 200 -14.97 11.34 -8.17
C PRO A 200 -14.91 11.99 -9.56
N PRO A 201 -15.22 11.24 -10.62
CA PRO A 201 -15.18 11.78 -11.98
C PRO A 201 -16.33 12.80 -12.22
N ALA A 202 -16.11 13.73 -13.12
CA ALA A 202 -17.24 14.44 -13.73
C ALA A 202 -18.10 13.45 -14.53
N ALA A 203 -19.39 13.74 -14.70
CA ALA A 203 -20.31 12.84 -15.40
C ALA A 203 -19.84 12.51 -16.84
N ALA A 204 -19.23 13.48 -17.52
CA ALA A 204 -18.67 13.30 -18.87
C ALA A 204 -17.49 12.31 -18.87
N ASP A 205 -16.59 12.42 -17.87
CA ASP A 205 -15.41 11.55 -17.75
C ASP A 205 -15.80 10.12 -17.42
N ALA A 206 -16.78 9.93 -16.53
CA ALA A 206 -17.33 8.60 -16.21
C ALA A 206 -17.95 7.94 -17.46
N LEU A 207 -18.70 8.70 -18.25
CA LEU A 207 -19.32 8.21 -19.48
C LEU A 207 -18.27 7.84 -20.53
N GLU A 208 -17.24 8.66 -20.70
CA GLU A 208 -16.12 8.37 -21.62
C GLU A 208 -15.33 7.14 -21.15
N ALA A 209 -15.04 7.01 -19.86
CA ALA A 209 -14.40 5.82 -19.31
C ALA A 209 -15.20 4.55 -19.62
N ARG A 210 -16.54 4.58 -19.48
CA ARG A 210 -17.41 3.46 -19.84
C ARG A 210 -17.37 3.15 -21.32
N ARG A 211 -17.49 4.16 -22.19
CA ARG A 211 -17.44 3.99 -23.65
C ARG A 211 -16.13 3.39 -24.12
N SER A 212 -15.00 3.88 -23.59
CA SER A 212 -13.65 3.37 -23.93
C SER A 212 -13.45 1.89 -23.59
N LEU A 213 -14.22 1.38 -22.62
CA LEU A 213 -14.21 -0.01 -22.16
C LEU A 213 -15.32 -0.86 -22.78
N GLY A 214 -16.15 -0.28 -23.67
CA GLY A 214 -17.24 -0.97 -24.35
C GLY A 214 -18.47 -1.25 -23.47
N PHE A 215 -18.65 -0.48 -22.38
CA PHE A 215 -19.84 -0.58 -21.54
C PHE A 215 -20.94 0.37 -22.03
N ALA A 216 -22.17 -0.13 -21.99
CA ALA A 216 -23.34 0.68 -22.21
C ALA A 216 -23.71 1.51 -20.96
N GLN A 217 -24.47 2.56 -21.16
CA GLN A 217 -24.88 3.43 -20.05
C GLN A 217 -25.71 2.69 -18.98
N GLN A 218 -26.51 1.72 -19.42
CA GLN A 218 -27.38 0.89 -18.55
C GLN A 218 -26.65 -0.29 -17.90
N ASP A 219 -25.39 -0.58 -18.29
CA ASP A 219 -24.63 -1.65 -17.64
C ASP A 219 -24.35 -1.32 -16.17
N PHE A 220 -24.53 -2.32 -15.31
CA PHE A 220 -24.13 -2.23 -13.90
C PHE A 220 -22.74 -2.85 -13.74
N VAL A 221 -21.76 -2.01 -13.44
CA VAL A 221 -20.34 -2.37 -13.51
C VAL A 221 -19.72 -2.52 -12.13
N ILE A 222 -19.24 -3.71 -11.78
CA ILE A 222 -18.44 -3.96 -10.59
C ILE A 222 -16.96 -4.15 -10.95
N GLY A 223 -16.04 -3.68 -10.09
CA GLY A 223 -14.63 -3.83 -10.37
C GLY A 223 -13.76 -4.30 -9.20
N MET A 224 -12.83 -5.19 -9.53
CA MET A 224 -11.77 -5.64 -8.62
C MET A 224 -10.40 -5.23 -9.16
N VAL A 225 -9.62 -4.51 -8.34
CA VAL A 225 -8.25 -4.11 -8.64
C VAL A 225 -7.33 -4.87 -7.71
N ALA A 226 -6.69 -5.92 -8.22
CA ALA A 226 -5.77 -6.76 -7.46
C ALA A 226 -4.89 -7.61 -8.39
N GLY A 227 -3.71 -8.01 -7.92
CA GLY A 227 -2.92 -9.02 -8.63
C GLY A 227 -3.63 -10.38 -8.64
N PHE A 228 -3.55 -11.11 -9.75
CA PHE A 228 -4.13 -12.45 -9.88
C PHE A 228 -3.29 -13.49 -9.14
N ARG A 229 -3.46 -13.53 -7.81
CA ARG A 229 -2.77 -14.43 -6.87
C ARG A 229 -3.79 -15.17 -5.99
N PRO A 230 -3.41 -16.34 -5.42
CA PRO A 230 -4.34 -17.16 -4.62
C PRO A 230 -5.02 -16.39 -3.48
N GLU A 231 -4.27 -15.56 -2.75
CA GLU A 231 -4.78 -14.79 -1.62
C GLU A 231 -5.83 -13.74 -1.99
N LYS A 232 -6.01 -13.43 -3.28
CA LYS A 232 -7.02 -12.46 -3.76
C LYS A 232 -8.37 -13.10 -4.08
N CYS A 233 -8.47 -14.43 -4.01
CA CYS A 233 -9.72 -15.21 -4.09
C CYS A 233 -10.61 -14.82 -5.28
N TYR A 234 -10.03 -14.77 -6.48
CA TYR A 234 -10.78 -14.48 -7.71
C TYR A 234 -11.84 -15.54 -8.04
N ASP A 235 -11.73 -16.74 -7.49
CA ASP A 235 -12.74 -17.79 -7.52
C ASP A 235 -14.04 -17.32 -6.86
N VAL A 236 -13.97 -16.74 -5.67
CA VAL A 236 -15.11 -16.15 -4.95
C VAL A 236 -15.74 -15.01 -5.76
N PHE A 237 -14.91 -14.13 -6.34
CA PHE A 237 -15.38 -13.03 -7.18
C PHE A 237 -16.18 -13.53 -8.38
N PHE A 238 -15.63 -14.47 -9.18
CA PHE A 238 -16.29 -14.94 -10.39
C PHE A 238 -17.46 -15.89 -10.13
N ASP A 239 -17.42 -16.70 -9.04
CA ASP A 239 -18.58 -17.51 -8.64
C ASP A 239 -19.73 -16.60 -8.20
N GLY A 240 -19.48 -15.62 -7.34
CA GLY A 240 -20.51 -14.68 -6.91
C GLY A 240 -21.11 -13.86 -8.05
N LEU A 241 -20.29 -13.42 -9.02
CA LEU A 241 -20.79 -12.77 -10.23
C LEU A 241 -21.71 -13.71 -11.04
N SER A 242 -21.31 -14.98 -11.20
CA SER A 242 -22.10 -15.97 -11.94
C SER A 242 -23.48 -16.17 -11.31
N ARG A 243 -23.56 -16.21 -9.97
CA ARG A 243 -24.82 -16.30 -9.21
C ARG A 243 -25.69 -15.04 -9.37
N ALA A 244 -25.05 -13.86 -9.44
CA ALA A 244 -25.78 -12.60 -9.55
C ALA A 244 -26.39 -12.36 -10.95
N LEU A 245 -25.91 -13.00 -12.02
CA LEU A 245 -26.36 -12.76 -13.41
C LEU A 245 -27.86 -12.96 -13.61
N GLY A 246 -28.46 -13.94 -12.94
CA GLY A 246 -29.91 -14.20 -13.02
C GLY A 246 -30.78 -13.09 -12.40
N ARG A 247 -30.20 -12.34 -11.48
CA ARG A 247 -30.86 -11.23 -10.74
C ARG A 247 -30.47 -9.86 -11.29
N ILE A 248 -29.32 -9.75 -11.97
CA ILE A 248 -28.78 -8.51 -12.55
C ILE A 248 -28.37 -8.77 -14.01
N PRO A 249 -29.29 -8.78 -14.98
CA PRO A 249 -28.95 -9.06 -16.39
C PRO A 249 -27.96 -8.07 -17.01
N SER A 250 -27.96 -6.82 -16.55
CA SER A 250 -27.04 -5.75 -16.99
C SER A 250 -25.65 -5.83 -16.35
N LEU A 251 -25.37 -6.86 -15.51
CA LEU A 251 -24.11 -6.98 -14.81
C LEU A 251 -22.91 -7.14 -15.77
N LYS A 252 -21.91 -6.32 -15.54
CA LYS A 252 -20.57 -6.36 -16.15
C LYS A 252 -19.51 -6.29 -15.06
N ALA A 253 -18.32 -6.76 -15.35
CA ALA A 253 -17.21 -6.69 -14.40
C ALA A 253 -15.93 -6.21 -15.06
N ILE A 254 -15.09 -5.54 -14.26
CA ILE A 254 -13.72 -5.16 -14.61
C ILE A 254 -12.78 -5.85 -13.64
N ALA A 255 -11.82 -6.61 -14.15
CA ALA A 255 -10.75 -7.23 -13.39
C ALA A 255 -9.41 -6.60 -13.79
N VAL A 256 -8.87 -5.74 -12.91
CA VAL A 256 -7.66 -4.97 -13.15
C VAL A 256 -6.49 -5.62 -12.42
N GLY A 257 -5.44 -5.97 -13.16
CA GLY A 257 -4.21 -6.53 -12.61
C GLY A 257 -3.65 -7.67 -13.44
N ALA A 258 -2.43 -8.08 -13.10
CA ALA A 258 -1.76 -9.24 -13.68
C ALA A 258 -1.35 -10.22 -12.57
N GLY A 259 -0.93 -11.40 -12.95
CA GLY A 259 -0.46 -12.41 -12.02
C GLY A 259 -0.61 -13.83 -12.55
N PRO A 260 -0.10 -14.84 -11.82
CA PRO A 260 -0.01 -16.21 -12.29
C PRO A 260 -1.36 -16.86 -12.59
N LEU A 261 -2.46 -16.38 -12.01
CA LEU A 261 -3.80 -16.94 -12.21
C LEU A 261 -4.63 -16.22 -13.29
N LEU A 262 -4.09 -15.16 -13.94
CA LEU A 262 -4.85 -14.36 -14.92
C LEU A 262 -5.40 -15.20 -16.07
N ASP A 263 -4.54 -16.00 -16.72
CA ASP A 263 -4.95 -16.80 -17.89
C ASP A 263 -5.91 -17.94 -17.54
N HIS A 264 -5.76 -18.49 -16.32
CA HIS A 264 -6.72 -19.45 -15.80
C HIS A 264 -8.14 -18.83 -15.74
N PHE A 265 -8.29 -17.66 -15.11
CA PHE A 265 -9.60 -17.03 -14.96
C PHE A 265 -10.16 -16.45 -16.26
N ARG A 266 -9.31 -15.99 -17.19
CA ARG A 266 -9.74 -15.68 -18.55
C ARG A 266 -10.38 -16.91 -19.21
N GLY A 267 -9.75 -18.08 -19.09
CA GLY A 267 -10.27 -19.33 -19.62
C GLY A 267 -11.61 -19.76 -18.96
N VAL A 268 -11.77 -19.55 -17.66
CA VAL A 268 -13.03 -19.81 -16.94
C VAL A 268 -14.14 -18.89 -17.47
N CYS A 269 -13.89 -17.59 -17.56
CA CYS A 269 -14.90 -16.62 -17.99
C CYS A 269 -15.31 -16.78 -19.46
N THR A 270 -14.40 -17.20 -20.35
CA THR A 270 -14.74 -17.39 -21.78
C THR A 270 -15.66 -18.59 -22.06
N ARG A 271 -15.65 -19.59 -21.18
CA ARG A 271 -16.43 -20.84 -21.33
C ARG A 271 -17.69 -20.91 -20.48
N GLY A 272 -17.84 -19.99 -19.50
CA GLY A 272 -18.93 -20.01 -18.51
C GLY A 272 -19.99 -18.93 -18.76
N PRO A 273 -20.90 -18.74 -17.78
CA PRO A 273 -21.97 -17.75 -17.86
C PRO A 273 -21.44 -16.29 -17.91
N LEU A 274 -20.19 -16.07 -17.51
CA LEU A 274 -19.53 -14.76 -17.57
C LEU A 274 -18.94 -14.41 -18.95
N ARG A 275 -19.19 -15.22 -19.98
CA ARG A 275 -18.75 -14.93 -21.35
C ARG A 275 -19.23 -13.54 -21.79
N ASN A 276 -18.30 -12.70 -22.27
CA ASN A 276 -18.54 -11.30 -22.66
C ASN A 276 -19.10 -10.38 -21.54
N LYS A 277 -18.98 -10.81 -20.29
CA LYS A 277 -19.39 -10.02 -19.12
C LYS A 277 -18.21 -9.43 -18.35
N VAL A 278 -16.99 -9.93 -18.56
CA VAL A 278 -15.78 -9.53 -17.81
C VAL A 278 -14.75 -8.92 -18.74
N THR A 279 -14.29 -7.72 -18.40
CA THR A 279 -13.15 -7.04 -19.03
C THR A 279 -11.91 -7.24 -18.19
N PHE A 280 -10.88 -7.90 -18.75
CA PHE A 280 -9.57 -8.09 -18.13
C PHE A 280 -8.60 -7.07 -18.71
N THR A 281 -8.04 -6.20 -17.88
CA THR A 281 -7.16 -5.12 -18.35
C THR A 281 -5.68 -5.50 -18.37
N GLY A 282 -5.28 -6.53 -17.61
CA GLY A 282 -3.88 -6.79 -17.32
C GLY A 282 -3.31 -5.79 -16.32
N ASP A 283 -1.98 -5.70 -16.26
CA ASP A 283 -1.29 -4.73 -15.41
C ASP A 283 -1.42 -3.31 -15.97
N THR A 284 -1.60 -2.34 -15.09
CA THR A 284 -1.73 -0.93 -15.48
C THR A 284 -1.17 -0.02 -14.39
N VAL A 285 -0.52 1.05 -14.82
CA VAL A 285 -0.01 2.10 -13.93
C VAL A 285 -1.11 3.09 -13.56
N ASP A 286 -2.03 3.35 -14.49
CA ASP A 286 -3.17 4.23 -14.28
C ASP A 286 -4.46 3.43 -14.14
N VAL A 287 -4.93 3.29 -12.91
CA VAL A 287 -6.19 2.62 -12.59
C VAL A 287 -7.38 3.58 -12.59
N GLY A 288 -7.16 4.91 -12.59
CA GLY A 288 -8.19 5.93 -12.40
C GLY A 288 -9.38 5.76 -13.36
N ARG A 289 -9.12 5.67 -14.67
CA ARG A 289 -10.17 5.50 -15.68
C ARG A 289 -11.03 4.24 -15.49
N TYR A 290 -10.43 3.15 -14.96
CA TYR A 290 -11.18 1.93 -14.70
C TYR A 290 -12.09 2.09 -13.48
N LEU A 291 -11.64 2.81 -12.45
CA LEU A 291 -12.45 3.12 -11.27
C LEU A 291 -13.65 4.00 -11.65
N TRP A 292 -13.45 4.97 -12.55
CA TRP A 292 -14.52 5.86 -13.02
C TRP A 292 -15.62 5.15 -13.81
N ALA A 293 -15.32 4.00 -14.40
CA ALA A 293 -16.31 3.20 -15.13
C ALA A 293 -17.17 2.32 -14.22
N MET A 294 -16.80 2.15 -12.94
CA MET A 294 -17.48 1.25 -11.99
C MET A 294 -18.65 1.92 -11.28
N ASP A 295 -19.65 1.12 -10.90
CA ASP A 295 -20.73 1.45 -9.98
C ASP A 295 -20.43 0.95 -8.55
N VAL A 296 -19.64 -0.12 -8.44
CA VAL A 296 -19.26 -0.78 -7.18
C VAL A 296 -17.81 -1.24 -7.24
N GLY A 297 -17.06 -0.96 -6.19
CA GLY A 297 -15.74 -1.54 -6.00
C GLY A 297 -15.79 -2.80 -5.13
N CYS A 298 -14.92 -3.76 -5.36
CA CYS A 298 -14.79 -4.90 -4.44
C CYS A 298 -13.35 -5.32 -4.19
N LEU A 299 -13.16 -6.07 -3.08
CA LEU A 299 -11.95 -6.81 -2.78
C LEU A 299 -12.30 -8.00 -1.87
N VAL A 300 -12.31 -9.21 -2.43
CA VAL A 300 -12.73 -10.44 -1.75
C VAL A 300 -11.57 -11.32 -1.28
N SER A 301 -10.45 -10.70 -0.94
CA SER A 301 -9.23 -11.40 -0.50
C SER A 301 -9.44 -12.28 0.72
N GLY A 302 -8.66 -13.36 0.81
CA GLY A 302 -8.57 -14.23 2.00
C GLY A 302 -7.59 -13.71 3.06
N ASN A 303 -6.71 -12.77 2.68
CA ASN A 303 -5.75 -12.14 3.59
C ASN A 303 -5.33 -10.75 3.09
N GLU A 304 -5.32 -9.78 3.98
CA GLU A 304 -4.85 -8.40 3.76
C GLU A 304 -4.17 -7.83 5.00
N GLY A 305 -3.28 -6.85 4.80
CA GLY A 305 -2.89 -5.95 5.89
C GLY A 305 -3.87 -4.79 5.96
N PHE A 306 -3.72 -3.83 5.03
CA PHE A 306 -4.64 -2.72 4.79
C PHE A 306 -4.54 -2.33 3.31
N SER A 307 -5.65 -2.45 2.57
CA SER A 307 -5.60 -2.41 1.10
C SER A 307 -5.65 -1.00 0.53
N ASN A 308 -4.59 -0.56 -0.16
CA ASN A 308 -4.61 0.69 -0.93
C ASN A 308 -5.67 0.69 -2.03
N ALA A 309 -5.91 -0.47 -2.68
CA ALA A 309 -6.91 -0.58 -3.74
C ALA A 309 -8.35 -0.40 -3.22
N VAL A 310 -8.61 -0.68 -1.94
CA VAL A 310 -9.90 -0.34 -1.29
C VAL A 310 -9.98 1.17 -1.13
N LEU A 311 -8.95 1.82 -0.60
CA LEU A 311 -8.93 3.26 -0.41
C LEU A 311 -9.05 4.04 -1.73
N GLU A 312 -8.38 3.59 -2.79
CA GLU A 312 -8.45 4.20 -4.13
C GLU A 312 -9.88 4.19 -4.68
N LYS A 313 -10.61 3.07 -4.53
CA LYS A 313 -12.01 2.96 -4.93
C LYS A 313 -12.94 3.81 -4.05
N MET A 314 -12.73 3.80 -2.75
CA MET A 314 -13.49 4.66 -1.83
C MET A 314 -13.26 6.15 -2.13
N ALA A 315 -12.03 6.53 -2.48
CA ALA A 315 -11.65 7.90 -2.81
C ALA A 315 -12.39 8.44 -4.05
N VAL A 316 -12.65 7.61 -5.06
CA VAL A 316 -13.47 8.01 -6.21
C VAL A 316 -14.98 7.92 -5.94
N GLY A 317 -15.40 7.64 -4.71
CA GLY A 317 -16.82 7.64 -4.31
C GLY A 317 -17.54 6.34 -4.62
N LEU A 318 -16.85 5.18 -4.72
CA LEU A 318 -17.52 3.90 -4.92
C LEU A 318 -17.97 3.28 -3.59
N PRO A 319 -19.18 2.72 -3.53
CA PRO A 319 -19.55 1.77 -2.48
C PRO A 319 -18.71 0.50 -2.62
N MET A 320 -18.40 -0.15 -1.50
CA MET A 320 -17.48 -1.27 -1.47
C MET A 320 -18.15 -2.59 -1.07
N ILE A 321 -17.70 -3.71 -1.67
CA ILE A 321 -17.92 -5.05 -1.11
C ILE A 321 -16.54 -5.63 -0.77
N VAL A 322 -16.29 -5.87 0.52
CA VAL A 322 -15.00 -6.37 0.99
C VAL A 322 -15.19 -7.55 1.94
N THR A 323 -14.22 -8.45 1.97
CA THR A 323 -14.17 -9.53 2.98
C THR A 323 -13.69 -8.99 4.33
N ALA A 324 -14.17 -9.60 5.42
CA ALA A 324 -13.80 -9.30 6.81
C ALA A 324 -12.39 -9.82 7.15
N VAL A 325 -11.38 -9.39 6.39
CA VAL A 325 -9.98 -9.76 6.60
C VAL A 325 -9.08 -8.53 6.69
N GLY A 326 -8.07 -8.61 7.56
CA GLY A 326 -7.13 -7.51 7.75
C GLY A 326 -7.84 -6.19 8.08
N GLY A 327 -7.35 -5.09 7.54
CA GLY A 327 -7.92 -3.75 7.72
C GLY A 327 -9.12 -3.42 6.83
N ASN A 328 -9.65 -4.37 6.06
CA ASN A 328 -10.80 -4.10 5.19
C ASN A 328 -12.04 -3.64 5.99
N ALA A 329 -12.31 -4.30 7.13
CA ALA A 329 -13.43 -3.94 8.02
C ALA A 329 -13.18 -2.65 8.82
N GLU A 330 -11.94 -2.16 8.85
CA GLU A 330 -11.60 -0.86 9.43
C GLU A 330 -11.83 0.28 8.42
N ALA A 331 -11.62 -0.01 7.13
CA ALA A 331 -11.82 0.96 6.05
C ALA A 331 -13.30 1.07 5.66
N VAL A 332 -14.01 -0.05 5.54
CA VAL A 332 -15.39 -0.12 5.05
C VAL A 332 -16.36 -0.33 6.21
N VAL A 333 -17.30 0.59 6.41
CA VAL A 333 -18.35 0.49 7.43
C VAL A 333 -19.54 -0.24 6.85
N HIS A 334 -19.83 -1.44 7.38
CA HIS A 334 -20.93 -2.30 6.91
C HIS A 334 -22.29 -1.60 6.93
N GLY A 335 -23.01 -1.66 5.80
CA GLY A 335 -24.32 -1.02 5.63
C GLY A 335 -24.28 0.51 5.41
N VAL A 336 -23.09 1.16 5.56
CA VAL A 336 -22.92 2.62 5.51
C VAL A 336 -22.09 3.06 4.32
N SER A 337 -20.88 2.49 4.13
CA SER A 337 -20.02 2.77 2.97
C SER A 337 -19.85 1.56 2.05
N GLY A 338 -20.52 0.46 2.37
CA GLY A 338 -20.49 -0.78 1.60
C GLY A 338 -20.91 -1.97 2.46
N PHE A 339 -20.52 -3.16 2.01
CA PHE A 339 -20.75 -4.41 2.73
C PHE A 339 -19.43 -5.09 3.08
N VAL A 340 -19.32 -5.53 4.34
CA VAL A 340 -18.25 -6.40 4.83
C VAL A 340 -18.85 -7.80 4.93
N ILE A 341 -18.28 -8.76 4.20
CA ILE A 341 -18.79 -10.12 4.07
C ILE A 341 -17.79 -11.13 4.64
N PRO A 342 -18.20 -12.37 4.98
CA PRO A 342 -17.27 -13.43 5.35
C PRO A 342 -16.29 -13.74 4.21
N PRO A 343 -15.04 -14.11 4.51
CA PRO A 343 -14.10 -14.59 3.49
C PRO A 343 -14.57 -15.93 2.92
N PHE A 344 -14.23 -16.17 1.65
CA PHE A 344 -14.55 -17.40 0.91
C PHE A 344 -16.05 -17.68 0.72
N ASP A 345 -16.91 -16.67 0.84
CA ASP A 345 -18.36 -16.78 0.72
C ASP A 345 -18.88 -16.04 -0.53
N ALA A 346 -19.01 -16.78 -1.63
CA ALA A 346 -19.51 -16.26 -2.91
C ALA A 346 -21.03 -15.94 -2.86
N GLU A 347 -21.80 -16.59 -1.97
CA GLU A 347 -23.22 -16.29 -1.79
C GLU A 347 -23.40 -14.94 -1.09
N ALA A 348 -22.67 -14.71 0.01
CA ALA A 348 -22.70 -13.41 0.70
C ALA A 348 -22.22 -12.26 -0.23
N PHE A 349 -21.27 -12.54 -1.12
CA PHE A 349 -20.85 -11.57 -2.15
C PHE A 349 -21.98 -11.29 -3.14
N CYS A 350 -22.67 -12.32 -3.64
CA CYS A 350 -23.81 -12.19 -4.54
C CYS A 350 -24.94 -11.37 -3.88
N GLU A 351 -25.34 -11.68 -2.65
CA GLU A 351 -26.38 -10.96 -1.92
C GLU A 351 -26.03 -9.49 -1.69
N ALA A 352 -24.79 -9.18 -1.30
CA ALA A 352 -24.31 -7.81 -1.15
C ALA A 352 -24.38 -7.03 -2.48
N LEU A 353 -23.98 -7.66 -3.58
CA LEU A 353 -24.00 -7.06 -4.92
C LEU A 353 -25.46 -6.76 -5.36
N VAL A 354 -26.36 -7.70 -5.17
CA VAL A 354 -27.78 -7.53 -5.48
C VAL A 354 -28.41 -6.43 -4.63
N ALA A 355 -28.09 -6.37 -3.34
CA ALA A 355 -28.58 -5.33 -2.45
C ALA A 355 -28.13 -3.91 -2.87
N ILE A 356 -26.88 -3.76 -3.33
CA ILE A 356 -26.38 -2.47 -3.86
C ILE A 356 -27.06 -2.13 -5.20
N HIS A 357 -27.28 -3.11 -6.06
CA HIS A 357 -27.92 -2.91 -7.36
C HIS A 357 -29.38 -2.47 -7.19
N ALA A 358 -30.14 -3.11 -6.29
CA ALA A 358 -31.56 -2.92 -6.09
C ALA A 358 -31.95 -1.51 -5.61
N ASP A 359 -31.03 -0.78 -4.95
CA ASP A 359 -31.31 0.55 -4.40
C ASP A 359 -30.24 1.56 -4.87
N PRO A 360 -30.48 2.27 -6.00
CA PRO A 360 -29.58 3.28 -6.53
C PRO A 360 -29.34 4.46 -5.57
N ALA A 361 -30.33 4.84 -4.78
CA ALA A 361 -30.21 5.95 -3.82
C ALA A 361 -29.26 5.57 -2.66
N LYS A 362 -29.46 4.37 -2.10
CA LYS A 362 -28.56 3.81 -1.08
C LYS A 362 -27.15 3.60 -1.63
N ARG A 363 -27.01 3.11 -2.87
CA ARG A 363 -25.73 2.98 -3.54
C ARG A 363 -24.98 4.31 -3.61
N ALA A 364 -25.66 5.37 -4.05
CA ALA A 364 -25.07 6.71 -4.11
C ALA A 364 -24.66 7.24 -2.72
N ALA A 365 -25.54 7.06 -1.71
CA ALA A 365 -25.23 7.44 -0.33
C ALA A 365 -24.01 6.69 0.24
N MET A 366 -23.90 5.37 -0.03
CA MET A 366 -22.74 4.57 0.36
C MET A 366 -21.46 5.07 -0.31
N GLY A 367 -21.51 5.39 -1.59
CA GLY A 367 -20.38 5.94 -2.33
C GLY A 367 -19.93 7.29 -1.78
N HIS A 368 -20.84 8.19 -1.51
CA HIS A 368 -20.56 9.47 -0.87
C HIS A 368 -19.89 9.27 0.52
N ARG A 369 -20.43 8.36 1.34
CA ARG A 369 -19.84 8.06 2.65
C ARG A 369 -18.46 7.40 2.54
N SER A 370 -18.22 6.57 1.53
CA SER A 370 -16.87 6.05 1.22
C SER A 370 -15.86 7.18 1.03
N ARG A 371 -16.20 8.17 0.19
CA ARG A 371 -15.35 9.35 -0.05
C ARG A 371 -15.09 10.14 1.23
N GLN A 372 -16.11 10.44 2.00
CA GLN A 372 -15.97 11.17 3.27
C GLN A 372 -15.04 10.47 4.26
N LEU A 373 -15.19 9.13 4.42
CA LEU A 373 -14.30 8.35 5.30
C LEU A 373 -12.82 8.44 4.88
N VAL A 374 -12.57 8.45 3.55
CA VAL A 374 -11.21 8.61 3.04
C VAL A 374 -10.67 10.01 3.37
N GLU A 375 -11.43 11.05 3.14
CA GLU A 375 -11.02 12.43 3.45
C GLU A 375 -10.77 12.64 4.95
N GLU A 376 -11.62 12.05 5.79
CA GLU A 376 -11.55 12.17 7.25
C GLU A 376 -10.36 11.41 7.87
N LYS A 377 -10.00 10.22 7.33
CA LYS A 377 -9.13 9.27 8.05
C LYS A 377 -8.03 8.61 7.22
N PHE A 378 -8.17 8.61 5.90
CA PHE A 378 -7.31 7.82 5.01
C PHE A 378 -6.71 8.66 3.88
N SER A 379 -6.70 9.99 3.99
CA SER A 379 -6.00 10.83 3.02
C SER A 379 -4.49 10.68 3.17
N LEU A 380 -3.76 10.94 2.07
CA LEU A 380 -2.31 10.94 2.09
C LEU A 380 -1.75 11.97 3.08
N ASP A 381 -2.37 13.15 3.13
CA ASP A 381 -1.97 14.22 4.03
C ASP A 381 -2.13 13.80 5.50
N TRP A 382 -3.24 13.15 5.84
CA TRP A 382 -3.46 12.63 7.19
C TRP A 382 -2.39 11.60 7.57
N MET A 383 -2.11 10.64 6.68
CA MET A 383 -1.06 9.63 6.90
C MET A 383 0.31 10.27 7.12
N CYS A 384 0.69 11.24 6.26
CA CYS A 384 1.98 11.94 6.39
C CYS A 384 2.05 12.75 7.68
N ALA A 385 0.97 13.43 8.08
CA ALA A 385 0.90 14.18 9.34
C ALA A 385 1.09 13.28 10.57
N GLN A 386 0.46 12.07 10.59
CA GLN A 386 0.65 11.11 11.67
C GLN A 386 2.11 10.60 11.77
N HIS A 387 2.75 10.35 10.62
CA HIS A 387 4.18 9.97 10.60
C HIS A 387 5.06 11.13 11.07
N ALA A 388 4.81 12.35 10.60
CA ALA A 388 5.55 13.54 11.02
C ALA A 388 5.43 13.76 12.53
N GLN A 389 4.22 13.66 13.08
CA GLN A 389 3.98 13.78 14.52
C GLN A 389 4.76 12.70 15.31
N LEU A 390 4.75 11.45 14.84
CA LEU A 390 5.52 10.38 15.47
C LEU A 390 7.03 10.70 15.46
N TYR A 391 7.58 11.12 14.31
CA TYR A 391 9.02 11.42 14.22
C TYR A 391 9.42 12.62 15.07
N LEU A 392 8.60 13.66 15.11
CA LEU A 392 8.82 14.82 16.01
C LEU A 392 8.80 14.38 17.47
N SER A 393 7.83 13.56 17.88
CA SER A 393 7.73 13.09 19.27
C SER A 393 8.90 12.22 19.72
N LEU A 394 9.57 11.53 18.79
CA LEU A 394 10.78 10.75 19.09
C LEU A 394 12.00 11.65 19.31
N CYS A 395 12.19 12.68 18.49
CA CYS A 395 13.38 13.52 18.49
C CYS A 395 13.25 14.78 19.37
N ASP A 396 12.05 15.33 19.48
CA ASP A 396 11.73 16.50 20.30
C ASP A 396 10.33 16.35 20.92
N PRO A 397 10.24 15.76 22.12
CA PRO A 397 8.95 15.54 22.79
C PRO A 397 8.10 16.79 22.97
N ALA A 398 8.72 17.99 22.99
CA ALA A 398 8.01 19.26 23.13
C ALA A 398 7.31 19.69 21.82
N ARG A 399 7.80 19.25 20.65
CA ARG A 399 7.19 19.52 19.34
C ARG A 399 6.16 18.46 18.90
N GLY A 400 6.08 17.33 19.60
CA GLY A 400 5.19 16.21 19.26
C GLY A 400 3.80 16.29 19.91
N GLN A 401 3.52 17.32 20.70
CA GLN A 401 2.23 17.61 21.32
C GLN A 401 1.49 18.68 20.51
#